data_fe4b6effe8edcb47e98c364aa11b3740
#
_entry.id   fe4b6effe8edcb47e98c364aa11b3740
#
_cell.length_a   1.000
_cell.length_b   1.000
_cell.length_c   1.000
_cell.angle_alpha   90.00
_cell.angle_beta   90.00
_cell.angle_gamma   90.00
#
_symmetry.space_group_name_H-M   'P 1'
#
loop_
_entity.id
_entity.type
_entity.pdbx_description
1 polymer ?
#
loop_
_entity_poly.entity_id
_entity_poly.type
_entity_poly.pdbx_seq_one_letter_code
_entity_poly.pdbx_strand_id
1 'polypeptide(L)'
;MSALRILGIDTSGKVAAAALYDTEAQCLLGQQVVYTKRTHSQVILPLAERLLADTGLTWQEIDGLSAAKGPGSYTGLRIGIAAVKAMAYALQIPCAGVSTLEGLAWQNLAWNGIICSVMTARQSLVYAGIYESDGSVIRTIQPDQILPVVELDQLLETLGKPVLLTGDGAEQLEEKSWLKVASPATVSYTHLTLPTIL
;
A
#
# COMPACT_ATOMS: atom_id res chain seq x y z
N MET A 1 6.25 -14.79 19.61
CA MET A 1 6.45 -13.34 19.48
C MET A 1 5.36 -12.67 20.30
N SER A 2 5.63 -11.57 20.99
CA SER A 2 4.56 -10.81 21.64
C SER A 2 3.62 -10.27 20.56
N ALA A 3 2.31 -10.25 20.85
CA ALA A 3 1.30 -9.62 20.03
C ALA A 3 1.67 -8.15 19.78
N LEU A 4 1.65 -7.73 18.52
CA LEU A 4 1.89 -6.34 18.15
C LEU A 4 0.67 -5.78 17.44
N ARG A 5 0.21 -4.61 17.86
CA ARG A 5 -0.82 -3.84 17.16
C ARG A 5 -0.19 -2.71 16.39
N ILE A 6 -0.37 -2.73 15.09
CA ILE A 6 0.27 -1.80 14.18
C ILE A 6 -0.79 -0.94 13.49
N LEU A 7 -0.64 0.37 13.60
CA LEU A 7 -1.46 1.34 12.89
C LEU A 7 -0.72 1.83 11.65
N GLY A 8 -1.27 1.54 10.48
CA GLY A 8 -0.76 1.98 9.19
C GLY A 8 -1.51 3.20 8.65
N ILE A 9 -0.78 4.09 7.97
CA ILE A 9 -1.31 5.31 7.37
C ILE A 9 -0.86 5.43 5.92
N ASP A 10 -1.82 5.67 5.03
CA ASP A 10 -1.55 5.94 3.63
C ASP A 10 -2.18 7.26 3.18
N THR A 11 -1.34 8.11 2.60
CA THR A 11 -1.68 9.38 1.99
C THR A 11 -1.03 9.53 0.61
N SER A 12 -0.60 8.42 0.03
CA SER A 12 0.12 8.39 -1.25
C SER A 12 -0.76 8.72 -2.46
N GLY A 13 -2.07 8.52 -2.35
CA GLY A 13 -3.05 8.71 -3.40
C GLY A 13 -4.00 9.88 -3.18
N LYS A 14 -5.16 9.81 -3.84
CA LYS A 14 -6.26 10.80 -3.74
C LYS A 14 -7.07 10.68 -2.44
N VAL A 15 -6.91 9.59 -1.74
CA VAL A 15 -7.60 9.30 -0.49
C VAL A 15 -6.61 9.29 0.67
N ALA A 16 -7.13 9.51 1.88
CA ALA A 16 -6.43 9.21 3.11
C ALA A 16 -6.97 7.89 3.68
N ALA A 17 -6.09 7.01 4.09
CA ALA A 17 -6.46 5.73 4.69
C ALA A 17 -5.69 5.49 5.99
N ALA A 18 -6.35 4.80 6.92
CA ALA A 18 -5.75 4.23 8.12
C ALA A 18 -6.24 2.79 8.29
N ALA A 19 -5.37 1.92 8.76
CA ALA A 19 -5.67 0.52 9.03
C ALA A 19 -4.98 0.06 10.31
N LEU A 20 -5.65 -0.80 11.06
CA LEU A 20 -5.15 -1.35 12.30
C LEU A 20 -5.09 -2.87 12.22
N TYR A 21 -3.93 -3.43 12.46
CA TYR A 21 -3.66 -4.86 12.35
C TYR A 21 -3.16 -5.43 13.68
N ASP A 22 -3.60 -6.65 13.99
CA ASP A 22 -3.12 -7.43 15.13
C ASP A 22 -2.31 -8.62 14.62
N THR A 23 -1.03 -8.68 15.02
CA THR A 23 -0.10 -9.72 14.55
C THR A 23 -0.31 -11.07 15.23
N GLU A 24 -0.93 -11.13 16.40
CA GLU A 24 -1.27 -12.38 17.08
C GLU A 24 -2.52 -13.01 16.46
N ALA A 25 -3.58 -12.20 16.33
CA ALA A 25 -4.81 -12.62 15.68
C ALA A 25 -4.64 -12.80 14.16
N GLN A 26 -3.53 -12.29 13.58
CA GLN A 26 -3.25 -12.26 12.15
C GLN A 26 -4.41 -11.68 11.33
N CYS A 27 -5.03 -10.64 11.82
CA CYS A 27 -6.18 -10.03 11.16
C CYS A 27 -6.16 -8.50 11.20
N LEU A 28 -6.86 -7.93 10.23
CA LEU A 28 -7.19 -6.52 10.18
C LEU A 28 -8.32 -6.27 11.19
N LEU A 29 -8.05 -5.50 12.25
CA LEU A 29 -9.04 -5.12 13.25
C LEU A 29 -10.02 -4.08 12.70
N GLY A 30 -9.54 -3.21 11.84
CA GLY A 30 -10.36 -2.20 11.19
C GLY A 30 -9.58 -1.36 10.20
N GLN A 31 -10.32 -0.72 9.30
CA GLN A 31 -9.76 0.24 8.35
C GLN A 31 -10.75 1.35 8.07
N GLN A 32 -10.22 2.53 7.79
CA GLN A 32 -11.00 3.66 7.33
C GLN A 32 -10.34 4.30 6.12
N VAL A 33 -11.15 4.61 5.13
CA VAL A 33 -10.73 5.24 3.87
C VAL A 33 -11.61 6.44 3.61
N VAL A 34 -11.00 7.61 3.39
CA VAL A 34 -11.74 8.84 3.14
C VAL A 34 -11.28 9.48 1.84
N TYR A 35 -12.20 9.59 0.89
CA TYR A 35 -12.06 10.47 -0.26
C TYR A 35 -12.63 11.82 0.08
N THR A 36 -11.79 12.84 0.17
CA THR A 36 -12.20 14.17 0.61
C THR A 36 -11.50 15.26 -0.19
N LYS A 37 -12.19 16.41 -0.33
CA LYS A 37 -11.58 17.66 -0.83
C LYS A 37 -10.72 18.37 0.22
N ARG A 38 -10.76 17.93 1.48
CA ARG A 38 -9.90 18.46 2.54
C ARG A 38 -8.46 17.97 2.34
N THR A 39 -7.50 18.71 2.86
CA THR A 39 -6.09 18.28 2.83
C THR A 39 -5.88 17.06 3.72
N HIS A 40 -4.97 16.16 3.33
CA HIS A 40 -4.64 14.99 4.13
C HIS A 40 -4.24 15.35 5.57
N SER A 41 -3.56 16.47 5.78
CA SER A 41 -3.19 16.96 7.11
C SER A 41 -4.37 17.22 8.05
N GLN A 42 -5.54 17.55 7.51
CA GLN A 42 -6.73 17.80 8.30
C GLN A 42 -7.52 16.54 8.67
N VAL A 43 -7.26 15.44 7.96
CA VAL A 43 -8.10 14.24 8.10
C VAL A 43 -7.36 13.06 8.72
N ILE A 44 -6.02 13.00 8.62
CA ILE A 44 -5.29 11.77 8.97
C ILE A 44 -5.34 11.45 10.48
N LEU A 45 -5.15 12.44 11.34
CA LEU A 45 -5.23 12.21 12.79
C LEU A 45 -6.67 11.91 13.26
N PRO A 46 -7.71 12.67 12.87
CA PRO A 46 -9.10 12.31 13.16
C PRO A 46 -9.49 10.92 12.62
N LEU A 47 -8.94 10.50 11.48
CA LEU A 47 -9.19 9.19 10.90
C LEU A 47 -8.63 8.08 11.78
N ALA A 48 -7.39 8.25 12.25
CA ALA A 48 -6.74 7.31 13.16
C ALA A 48 -7.46 7.23 14.52
N GLU A 49 -7.82 8.40 15.10
CA GLU A 49 -8.56 8.47 16.36
C GLU A 49 -9.91 7.75 16.28
N ARG A 50 -10.63 7.97 15.17
CA ARG A 50 -11.91 7.31 14.96
C ARG A 50 -11.75 5.81 14.79
N LEU A 51 -10.73 5.36 14.06
CA LEU A 51 -10.44 3.93 13.88
C LEU A 51 -10.15 3.25 15.22
N LEU A 52 -9.36 3.89 16.09
CA LEU A 52 -9.10 3.38 17.44
C LEU A 52 -10.39 3.31 18.28
N ALA A 53 -11.21 4.36 18.24
CA ALA A 53 -12.50 4.37 18.95
C ALA A 53 -13.44 3.26 18.47
N ASP A 54 -13.55 3.07 17.13
CA ASP A 54 -14.42 2.05 16.53
C ASP A 54 -13.93 0.62 16.83
N THR A 55 -12.62 0.43 17.07
CA THR A 55 -12.03 -0.87 17.48
C THR A 55 -11.92 -1.06 18.99
N GLY A 56 -12.31 -0.05 19.78
CA GLY A 56 -12.24 -0.09 21.25
C GLY A 56 -10.82 -0.01 21.80
N LEU A 57 -9.85 0.46 21.01
CA LEU A 57 -8.45 0.58 21.39
C LEU A 57 -8.05 2.03 21.68
N THR A 58 -6.98 2.18 22.43
CA THR A 58 -6.37 3.46 22.79
C THR A 58 -4.99 3.59 22.13
N TRP A 59 -4.44 4.80 22.08
CA TRP A 59 -3.10 5.06 21.56
C TRP A 59 -2.01 4.28 22.32
N GLN A 60 -2.21 4.02 23.62
CA GLN A 60 -1.26 3.29 24.47
C GLN A 60 -1.19 1.79 24.17
N GLU A 61 -2.15 1.28 23.41
CA GLU A 61 -2.20 -0.12 22.99
C GLU A 61 -1.63 -0.35 21.61
N ILE A 62 -1.09 0.70 20.97
CA ILE A 62 -0.41 0.61 19.69
C ILE A 62 1.09 0.42 19.91
N ASP A 63 1.63 -0.63 19.31
CA ASP A 63 3.03 -1.04 19.47
C ASP A 63 3.94 -0.51 18.36
N GLY A 64 3.37 -0.14 17.22
CA GLY A 64 4.12 0.38 16.08
C GLY A 64 3.26 1.14 15.09
N LEU A 65 3.92 1.98 14.31
CA LEU A 65 3.28 2.78 13.27
C LEU A 65 3.92 2.53 11.91
N SER A 66 3.15 2.64 10.85
CA SER A 66 3.68 2.60 9.50
C SER A 66 3.10 3.68 8.61
N ALA A 67 3.89 4.10 7.61
CA ALA A 67 3.45 5.03 6.58
C ALA A 67 3.81 4.52 5.19
N ALA A 68 2.95 4.76 4.21
CA ALA A 68 3.35 4.66 2.81
C ALA A 68 4.51 5.63 2.54
N LYS A 69 5.64 5.10 2.06
CA LYS A 69 6.85 5.89 1.72
C LYS A 69 6.92 6.27 0.24
N GLY A 70 5.95 5.83 -0.55
CA GLY A 70 5.86 6.03 -1.99
C GLY A 70 6.12 4.73 -2.78
N PRO A 71 6.00 4.85 -4.12
CA PRO A 71 5.71 6.07 -4.88
C PRO A 71 4.29 6.62 -4.68
N GLY A 72 4.08 7.89 -5.07
CA GLY A 72 2.77 8.54 -4.96
C GLY A 72 2.83 10.07 -4.91
N SER A 73 1.75 10.67 -4.45
CA SER A 73 1.64 12.12 -4.27
C SER A 73 2.73 12.65 -3.35
N TYR A 74 3.64 13.47 -3.87
CA TYR A 74 4.75 14.06 -3.09
C TYR A 74 4.27 14.78 -1.82
N THR A 75 3.24 15.62 -1.96
CA THR A 75 2.67 16.35 -0.81
C THR A 75 1.98 15.39 0.16
N GLY A 76 1.21 14.45 -0.36
CA GLY A 76 0.52 13.43 0.45
C GLY A 76 1.51 12.61 1.27
N LEU A 77 2.52 12.04 0.64
CA LEU A 77 3.56 11.23 1.31
C LEU A 77 4.25 12.01 2.44
N ARG A 78 4.61 13.26 2.20
CA ARG A 78 5.23 14.10 3.25
C ARG A 78 4.31 14.32 4.46
N ILE A 79 3.02 14.51 4.22
CA ILE A 79 2.02 14.68 5.28
C ILE A 79 1.91 13.39 6.11
N GLY A 80 1.72 12.24 5.46
CA GLY A 80 1.58 10.96 6.15
C GLY A 80 2.85 10.58 6.94
N ILE A 81 4.02 10.70 6.32
CA ILE A 81 5.30 10.40 6.97
C ILE A 81 5.54 11.33 8.17
N ALA A 82 5.24 12.64 8.02
CA ALA A 82 5.41 13.58 9.13
C ALA A 82 4.45 13.27 10.28
N ALA A 83 3.18 12.96 9.98
CA ALA A 83 2.19 12.57 10.98
C ALA A 83 2.62 11.30 11.74
N VAL A 84 3.02 10.25 11.02
CA VAL A 84 3.48 8.98 11.61
C VAL A 84 4.71 9.21 12.49
N LYS A 85 5.70 9.96 12.03
CA LYS A 85 6.89 10.29 12.83
C LYS A 85 6.54 11.06 14.10
N ALA A 86 5.62 12.03 14.02
CA ALA A 86 5.18 12.80 15.17
C ALA A 86 4.46 11.92 16.20
N MET A 87 3.55 11.07 15.74
CA MET A 87 2.85 10.11 16.62
C MET A 87 3.82 9.10 17.25
N ALA A 88 4.71 8.52 16.45
CA ALA A 88 5.74 7.58 16.95
C ALA A 88 6.63 8.21 18.03
N TYR A 89 7.03 9.45 17.80
CA TYR A 89 7.81 10.20 18.78
C TYR A 89 7.02 10.47 20.08
N ALA A 90 5.76 10.88 19.96
CA ALA A 90 4.90 11.17 21.12
C ALA A 90 4.61 9.91 21.94
N LEU A 91 4.42 8.78 21.28
CA LEU A 91 4.10 7.49 21.90
C LEU A 91 5.37 6.70 22.31
N GLN A 92 6.55 7.11 21.88
CA GLN A 92 7.83 6.41 22.09
C GLN A 92 7.81 4.96 21.54
N ILE A 93 7.17 4.78 20.38
CA ILE A 93 7.06 3.49 19.68
C ILE A 93 7.77 3.54 18.31
N PRO A 94 8.20 2.40 17.76
CA PRO A 94 8.85 2.36 16.44
C PRO A 94 7.89 2.75 15.30
N CYS A 95 8.48 3.23 14.20
CA CYS A 95 7.74 3.42 12.96
C CYS A 95 8.54 2.96 11.74
N ALA A 96 7.84 2.49 10.71
CA ALA A 96 8.40 1.99 9.47
C ALA A 96 7.77 2.63 8.23
N GLY A 97 8.53 2.65 7.13
CA GLY A 97 8.05 3.07 5.81
C GLY A 97 7.81 1.86 4.92
N VAL A 98 6.64 1.78 4.29
CA VAL A 98 6.21 0.69 3.41
C VAL A 98 6.09 1.19 1.98
N SER A 99 6.53 0.39 0.99
CA SER A 99 6.32 0.71 -0.42
C SER A 99 4.84 0.71 -0.76
N THR A 100 4.38 1.74 -1.48
CA THR A 100 3.01 1.79 -1.99
C THR A 100 2.76 0.68 -3.00
N LEU A 101 3.73 0.38 -3.87
CA LEU A 101 3.61 -0.67 -4.89
C LEU A 101 3.60 -2.07 -4.26
N GLU A 102 4.42 -2.29 -3.25
CA GLU A 102 4.41 -3.54 -2.49
C GLU A 102 3.07 -3.74 -1.77
N GLY A 103 2.52 -2.69 -1.16
CA GLY A 103 1.19 -2.71 -0.56
C GLY A 103 0.09 -3.09 -1.56
N LEU A 104 0.17 -2.58 -2.80
CA LEU A 104 -0.74 -2.98 -3.89
C LEU A 104 -0.59 -4.46 -4.26
N ALA A 105 0.63 -4.99 -4.26
CA ALA A 105 0.85 -6.41 -4.51
C ALA A 105 0.24 -7.29 -3.42
N TRP A 106 0.39 -6.91 -2.15
CA TRP A 106 -0.18 -7.64 -1.02
C TRP A 106 -1.71 -7.74 -1.04
N GLN A 107 -2.41 -6.77 -1.61
CA GLN A 107 -3.87 -6.87 -1.80
C GLN A 107 -4.29 -8.02 -2.72
N ASN A 108 -3.37 -8.47 -3.55
CA ASN A 108 -3.57 -9.54 -4.51
C ASN A 108 -2.85 -10.84 -4.12
N LEU A 109 -2.58 -11.04 -2.83
CA LEU A 109 -1.86 -12.19 -2.29
C LEU A 109 -2.42 -13.54 -2.77
N ALA A 110 -3.75 -13.63 -2.93
CA ALA A 110 -4.43 -14.84 -3.40
C ALA A 110 -4.11 -15.20 -4.88
N TRP A 111 -3.49 -14.29 -5.63
CA TRP A 111 -3.00 -14.57 -6.98
C TRP A 111 -1.73 -15.41 -6.89
N ASN A 112 -1.76 -16.62 -7.44
CA ASN A 112 -0.56 -17.46 -7.52
C ASN A 112 0.17 -17.18 -8.84
N GLY A 113 1.27 -16.44 -8.79
CA GLY A 113 2.05 -16.02 -9.96
C GLY A 113 2.64 -14.61 -9.83
N ILE A 114 2.88 -13.99 -10.98
CA ILE A 114 3.46 -12.65 -11.03
C ILE A 114 2.40 -11.57 -10.80
N ILE A 115 2.73 -10.61 -9.95
CA ILE A 115 1.95 -9.39 -9.73
C ILE A 115 2.83 -8.21 -10.12
N CYS A 116 2.34 -7.36 -11.01
CA CYS A 116 2.97 -6.09 -11.34
C CYS A 116 2.10 -4.95 -10.82
N SER A 117 2.61 -4.26 -9.82
CA SER A 117 1.98 -3.04 -9.30
C SER A 117 2.43 -1.85 -10.12
N VAL A 118 1.47 -1.08 -10.65
CA VAL A 118 1.74 0.04 -11.56
C VAL A 118 1.00 1.28 -11.11
N MET A 119 1.71 2.37 -10.92
CA MET A 119 1.11 3.68 -10.63
C MET A 119 1.51 4.69 -11.71
N THR A 120 0.56 5.54 -12.07
CA THR A 120 0.79 6.60 -13.05
C THR A 120 1.82 7.60 -12.53
N ALA A 121 2.85 7.86 -13.34
CA ALA A 121 3.80 8.94 -13.15
C ALA A 121 3.55 10.07 -14.15
N ARG A 122 4.56 10.80 -14.55
CA ARG A 122 4.44 11.89 -15.55
C ARG A 122 4.81 11.41 -16.96
N GLN A 123 4.13 11.91 -17.99
CA GLN A 123 4.58 11.83 -19.40
C GLN A 123 4.89 10.40 -19.86
N SER A 124 3.94 9.51 -19.90
CA SER A 124 4.11 8.11 -20.34
C SER A 124 5.12 7.30 -19.51
N LEU A 125 5.46 7.79 -18.31
CA LEU A 125 6.20 7.04 -17.31
C LEU A 125 5.24 6.44 -16.29
N VAL A 126 5.62 5.30 -15.76
CA VAL A 126 4.94 4.64 -14.65
C VAL A 126 5.94 4.32 -13.54
N TYR A 127 5.45 4.30 -12.32
CA TYR A 127 6.13 3.61 -11.23
C TYR A 127 5.67 2.15 -11.28
N ALA A 128 6.60 1.21 -11.30
CA ALA A 128 6.30 -0.21 -11.32
C ALA A 128 7.18 -0.99 -10.35
N GLY A 129 6.58 -2.00 -9.73
CA GLY A 129 7.26 -3.02 -8.95
C GLY A 129 6.73 -4.40 -9.35
N ILE A 130 7.62 -5.39 -9.47
CA ILE A 130 7.25 -6.75 -9.88
C ILE A 130 7.49 -7.71 -8.73
N TYR A 131 6.47 -8.47 -8.42
CA TYR A 131 6.43 -9.37 -7.28
C TYR A 131 5.95 -10.75 -7.72
N GLU A 132 6.30 -11.77 -6.95
CA GLU A 132 5.77 -13.12 -7.10
C GLU A 132 5.03 -13.51 -5.83
N SER A 133 3.82 -14.03 -5.99
CA SER A 133 3.02 -14.59 -4.92
C SER A 133 2.88 -16.10 -5.08
N ASP A 134 2.97 -16.82 -3.97
CA ASP A 134 2.63 -18.24 -3.87
C ASP A 134 1.27 -18.46 -3.17
N GLY A 135 0.49 -17.40 -2.98
CA GLY A 135 -0.78 -17.41 -2.26
C GLY A 135 -0.66 -17.17 -0.75
N SER A 136 0.56 -17.16 -0.21
CA SER A 136 0.83 -16.96 1.23
C SER A 136 1.87 -15.88 1.50
N VAL A 137 2.81 -15.67 0.58
CA VAL A 137 3.91 -14.71 0.70
C VAL A 137 4.11 -13.97 -0.61
N ILE A 138 4.44 -12.68 -0.51
CA ILE A 138 4.90 -11.85 -1.62
C ILE A 138 6.43 -11.75 -1.59
N ARG A 139 7.08 -12.01 -2.74
CA ARG A 139 8.53 -11.84 -2.91
C ARG A 139 8.79 -10.82 -3.99
N THR A 140 9.67 -9.86 -3.75
CA THR A 140 10.06 -8.88 -4.74
C THR A 140 10.97 -9.52 -5.79
N ILE A 141 10.55 -9.46 -7.07
CA ILE A 141 11.36 -9.85 -8.22
C ILE A 141 12.13 -8.63 -8.73
N GLN A 142 11.41 -7.53 -8.93
CA GLN A 142 12.01 -6.24 -9.28
C GLN A 142 11.53 -5.16 -8.30
N PRO A 143 12.46 -4.42 -7.68
CA PRO A 143 12.10 -3.34 -6.78
C PRO A 143 11.40 -2.20 -7.54
N ASP A 144 10.81 -1.30 -6.76
CA ASP A 144 10.15 -0.11 -7.28
C ASP A 144 11.08 0.71 -8.17
N GLN A 145 10.63 0.99 -9.37
CA GLN A 145 11.36 1.77 -10.36
C GLN A 145 10.41 2.68 -11.16
N ILE A 146 10.99 3.70 -11.80
CA ILE A 146 10.28 4.53 -12.76
C ILE A 146 10.79 4.22 -14.15
N LEU A 147 9.89 3.94 -15.09
CA LEU A 147 10.26 3.58 -16.46
C LEU A 147 9.13 3.93 -17.46
N PRO A 148 9.44 4.02 -18.75
CA PRO A 148 8.43 4.15 -19.80
C PRO A 148 7.48 2.95 -19.84
N VAL A 149 6.22 3.19 -20.16
CA VAL A 149 5.20 2.12 -20.31
C VAL A 149 5.66 1.04 -21.30
N VAL A 150 6.26 1.46 -22.41
CA VAL A 150 6.77 0.53 -23.44
C VAL A 150 7.86 -0.38 -22.90
N GLU A 151 8.75 0.15 -22.08
CA GLU A 151 9.82 -0.62 -21.45
C GLU A 151 9.29 -1.62 -20.43
N LEU A 152 8.29 -1.19 -19.63
CA LEU A 152 7.58 -2.09 -18.73
C LEU A 152 6.92 -3.24 -19.49
N ASP A 153 6.23 -2.93 -20.57
CA ASP A 153 5.54 -3.92 -21.40
C ASP A 153 6.52 -4.99 -21.94
N GLN A 154 7.64 -4.55 -22.49
CA GLN A 154 8.71 -5.45 -22.94
C GLN A 154 9.28 -6.29 -21.80
N LEU A 155 9.50 -5.70 -20.64
CA LEU A 155 10.00 -6.41 -19.46
C LEU A 155 9.04 -7.52 -19.03
N LEU A 156 7.74 -7.23 -18.98
CA LEU A 156 6.72 -8.21 -18.60
C LEU A 156 6.63 -9.38 -19.59
N GLU A 157 6.82 -9.13 -20.89
CA GLU A 157 6.88 -10.20 -21.91
C GLU A 157 8.02 -11.18 -21.67
N THR A 158 9.17 -10.69 -21.18
CA THR A 158 10.33 -11.57 -20.91
C THR A 158 10.10 -12.54 -19.76
N LEU A 159 9.13 -12.28 -18.88
CA LEU A 159 8.84 -13.15 -17.73
C LEU A 159 8.20 -14.48 -18.12
N GLY A 160 7.53 -14.55 -19.30
CA GLY A 160 6.96 -15.79 -19.85
C GLY A 160 5.88 -16.44 -18.94
N LYS A 161 5.32 -15.70 -18.00
CA LYS A 161 4.29 -16.13 -17.04
C LYS A 161 3.07 -15.20 -17.11
N PRO A 162 1.87 -15.68 -16.73
CA PRO A 162 0.73 -14.80 -16.54
C PRO A 162 1.02 -13.73 -15.48
N VAL A 163 0.67 -12.49 -15.79
CA VAL A 163 0.89 -11.33 -14.93
C VAL A 163 -0.45 -10.72 -14.52
N LEU A 164 -0.62 -10.46 -13.24
CA LEU A 164 -1.72 -9.66 -12.71
C LEU A 164 -1.25 -8.22 -12.55
N LEU A 165 -1.86 -7.29 -13.28
CA LEU A 165 -1.64 -5.85 -13.12
C LEU A 165 -2.55 -5.31 -12.02
N THR A 166 -2.00 -4.46 -11.16
CA THR A 166 -2.75 -3.73 -10.13
C THR A 166 -2.26 -2.28 -10.02
N GLY A 167 -3.14 -1.38 -9.61
CA GLY A 167 -2.85 0.05 -9.50
C GLY A 167 -3.42 0.89 -10.65
N ASP A 168 -3.40 2.21 -10.49
CA ASP A 168 -4.02 3.16 -11.42
C ASP A 168 -3.25 3.33 -12.75
N GLY A 169 -2.03 2.84 -12.82
CA GLY A 169 -1.22 2.81 -14.03
C GLY A 169 -1.50 1.59 -14.93
N ALA A 170 -2.24 0.60 -14.45
CA ALA A 170 -2.50 -0.65 -15.18
C ALA A 170 -3.25 -0.41 -16.52
N GLU A 171 -4.12 0.59 -16.56
CA GLU A 171 -4.90 0.96 -17.77
C GLU A 171 -4.03 1.50 -18.92
N GLN A 172 -2.75 1.82 -18.65
CA GLN A 172 -1.83 2.31 -19.68
C GLN A 172 -1.15 1.18 -20.49
N LEU A 173 -1.27 -0.07 -20.02
CA LEU A 173 -0.76 -1.23 -20.75
C LEU A 173 -1.84 -1.82 -21.63
N GLU A 174 -1.45 -2.29 -22.82
CA GLU A 174 -2.37 -2.95 -23.74
C GLU A 174 -2.82 -4.32 -23.22
N GLU A 175 -4.08 -4.67 -23.45
CA GLU A 175 -4.60 -5.99 -23.09
C GLU A 175 -3.90 -7.09 -23.91
N LYS A 176 -3.36 -8.09 -23.22
CA LYS A 176 -2.74 -9.28 -23.81
C LYS A 176 -3.30 -10.53 -23.16
N SER A 177 -3.27 -11.66 -23.84
CA SER A 177 -3.84 -12.92 -23.35
C SER A 177 -3.24 -13.43 -22.04
N TRP A 178 -1.99 -13.06 -21.76
CA TRP A 178 -1.26 -13.43 -20.54
C TRP A 178 -1.29 -12.33 -19.46
N LEU A 179 -1.87 -11.17 -19.78
CA LEU A 179 -2.00 -10.03 -18.89
C LEU A 179 -3.43 -9.96 -18.35
N LYS A 180 -3.58 -9.92 -17.05
CA LYS A 180 -4.86 -9.71 -16.38
C LYS A 180 -4.80 -8.43 -15.57
N VAL A 181 -5.84 -7.62 -15.65
CA VAL A 181 -5.98 -6.44 -14.81
C VAL A 181 -6.83 -6.81 -13.59
N ALA A 182 -6.31 -6.53 -12.40
CA ALA A 182 -7.09 -6.69 -11.17
C ALA A 182 -8.34 -5.80 -11.23
N SER A 183 -9.47 -6.32 -10.74
CA SER A 183 -10.70 -5.53 -10.70
C SER A 183 -10.47 -4.19 -9.98
N PRO A 184 -11.04 -3.07 -10.45
CA PRO A 184 -10.98 -1.78 -9.75
C PRO A 184 -11.43 -1.84 -8.29
N ALA A 185 -12.29 -2.79 -7.94
CA ALA A 185 -12.66 -3.06 -6.55
C ALA A 185 -11.48 -3.60 -5.71
N THR A 186 -10.46 -4.18 -6.35
CA THR A 186 -9.22 -4.66 -5.72
C THR A 186 -8.16 -3.55 -5.64
N VAL A 187 -8.32 -2.47 -6.40
CA VAL A 187 -7.55 -1.21 -6.24
C VAL A 187 -8.14 -0.40 -5.07
N SER A 188 -8.74 -1.07 -4.12
CA SER A 188 -9.14 -0.46 -2.87
C SER A 188 -7.88 0.07 -2.18
N TYR A 189 -7.93 1.31 -1.77
CA TYR A 189 -6.91 2.08 -1.05
C TYR A 189 -6.48 1.48 0.30
N THR A 190 -6.61 0.21 0.45
CA THR A 190 -6.32 -0.59 1.65
C THR A 190 -4.91 -1.19 1.58
N HIS A 191 -3.94 -0.42 1.05
CA HIS A 191 -2.53 -0.83 0.93
C HIS A 191 -1.87 -1.15 2.28
N LEU A 192 -2.58 -0.91 3.35
CA LEU A 192 -2.07 -1.06 4.70
C LEU A 192 -2.40 -2.40 5.33
N THR A 193 -2.81 -3.40 4.54
CA THR A 193 -2.86 -4.76 5.05
C THR A 193 -1.44 -5.27 5.25
N LEU A 194 -1.09 -5.44 6.43
CA LEU A 194 0.18 -5.40 7.12
C LEU A 194 1.08 -6.64 7.16
N PRO A 195 1.05 -7.61 6.28
CA PRO A 195 2.18 -8.54 6.19
C PRO A 195 3.49 -7.84 5.77
N THR A 196 3.39 -6.62 5.20
CA THR A 196 4.52 -5.86 4.68
C THR A 196 5.39 -5.19 5.75
N ILE A 197 4.98 -5.23 7.03
CA ILE A 197 5.63 -4.47 8.11
C ILE A 197 6.46 -5.38 9.04
N LEU A 198 6.36 -6.66 8.89
CA LEU A 198 7.15 -7.66 9.59
C LEU A 198 8.21 -8.23 8.66
#